data_cd8e1da1ae84c716e1f3c4c41a2b8680
#
_entry.id   cd8e1da1ae84c716e1f3c4c41a2b8680
#
_cell.length_a   1.000
_cell.length_b   1.000
_cell.length_c   1.000
_cell.angle_alpha   90.00
_cell.angle_beta   90.00
_cell.angle_gamma   90.00
#
_symmetry.space_group_name_H-M   'P 1'
#
loop_
_entity.id
_entity.type
_entity.pdbx_description
1 polymer ?
#
loop_
_entity_poly.entity_id
_entity_poly.type
_entity_poly.pdbx_seq_one_letter_code
_entity_poly.pdbx_strand_id
1 'polypeptide(L)'
;MVVDSLYYDKDSAPAESFFDFSPEVLRKALLKIYSEDFHPASDIESNLFNEVFDSLNFGIDKGLGMTAGVNPDDDFIDALRHSTGVFSAFKVHRMQNDMARLLLDSKGNLKPFEQWSKEVMPIAGHQCRTWLKTEYDTAVIRAHQAADWRQFMREKDILPNLKWTPSTSMTPGEDHRIFWGTIRPVEDRFWNDHRPGDRWNCKCTLTATAEAPTRTPSAPSGWDNPQKGLGTNPGTTGEIFSDDHPYFPDNCGICPFYPGPANIFGGFFNARRKKGCHSCRYIDRKLRLLTDPKYLAKKDYFDLKHDPDYKDVKMDKKSGGVRATHVGHNDDTGRKEFFGGTMSGADLERSCVEQLFKTGHKVILCDESKELRAGEKAAALDMQLDGEMMDIRSITGRGWYWRALIKKNLQLQKYNARPDISTPAKALCLYFHRESMFNEDNLLRSINRYKYFYDNSGRHIKPLIKRIYVVIKGRKDILQYDV
;
A
#
# COMPACT_ATOMS: atom_id res chain seq x y z
N MET A 1 -3.76 -8.55 22.92
CA MET A 1 -3.12 -8.73 24.27
C MET A 1 -1.61 -8.48 24.27
N VAL A 2 -0.75 -9.20 23.53
CA VAL A 2 0.72 -8.96 23.61
C VAL A 2 1.12 -7.57 23.08
N VAL A 3 0.54 -7.13 21.96
CA VAL A 3 0.84 -5.81 21.37
C VAL A 3 0.23 -4.69 22.22
N ASP A 4 -0.98 -4.88 22.76
CA ASP A 4 -1.59 -3.90 23.67
C ASP A 4 -0.72 -3.64 24.89
N SER A 5 -0.13 -4.68 25.49
CA SER A 5 0.75 -4.52 26.66
C SER A 5 2.05 -3.78 26.35
N LEU A 6 2.53 -3.83 25.09
CA LEU A 6 3.70 -3.04 24.65
C LEU A 6 3.38 -1.56 24.47
N TYR A 7 2.18 -1.26 23.95
CA TYR A 7 1.79 0.09 23.54
C TYR A 7 0.99 0.84 24.59
N TYR A 8 0.75 0.21 25.76
CA TYR A 8 -0.01 0.85 26.82
C TYR A 8 0.72 2.09 27.35
N ASP A 9 0.13 3.24 27.10
CA ASP A 9 0.54 4.51 27.68
C ASP A 9 -0.63 5.05 28.51
N LYS A 10 -0.39 5.32 29.81
CA LYS A 10 -1.41 5.86 30.72
C LYS A 10 -1.91 7.24 30.32
N ASP A 11 -1.14 7.96 29.47
CA ASP A 11 -1.39 9.33 29.06
C ASP A 11 -1.91 9.46 27.63
N SER A 12 -2.15 8.36 26.93
CA SER A 12 -2.76 8.45 25.59
C SER A 12 -4.20 8.92 25.72
N ALA A 13 -4.39 10.24 25.71
CA ALA A 13 -5.68 10.82 25.38
C ALA A 13 -6.19 10.19 24.08
N PRO A 14 -7.51 9.94 23.94
CA PRO A 14 -8.06 9.44 22.69
C PRO A 14 -7.61 10.39 21.58
N ALA A 15 -6.77 9.85 20.67
CA ALA A 15 -6.18 10.64 19.60
C ALA A 15 -7.30 11.22 18.74
N GLU A 16 -7.42 12.54 18.71
CA GLU A 16 -8.17 13.21 17.65
C GLU A 16 -7.57 12.77 16.30
N SER A 17 -8.39 12.16 15.51
CA SER A 17 -8.46 11.85 14.06
C SER A 17 -7.27 12.08 13.10
N PHE A 18 -6.02 12.20 13.53
CA PHE A 18 -4.89 12.39 12.62
C PHE A 18 -4.49 11.11 11.85
N PHE A 19 -4.87 9.92 12.32
CA PHE A 19 -4.62 8.62 11.71
C PHE A 19 -5.92 7.88 11.39
N ASP A 20 -6.80 8.52 10.64
CA ASP A 20 -7.93 7.83 10.06
C ASP A 20 -7.53 7.31 8.68
N PHE A 21 -7.39 5.99 8.56
CA PHE A 21 -7.41 5.35 7.25
C PHE A 21 -8.61 5.88 6.49
N SER A 22 -8.38 6.31 5.24
CA SER A 22 -9.50 6.70 4.40
C SER A 22 -10.54 5.58 4.40
N PRO A 23 -11.82 5.86 4.71
CA PRO A 23 -12.87 4.84 4.69
C PRO A 23 -12.96 4.11 3.35
N GLU A 24 -12.57 4.77 2.26
CA GLU A 24 -12.51 4.17 0.93
C GLU A 24 -11.35 3.16 0.82
N VAL A 25 -10.17 3.49 1.33
CA VAL A 25 -9.01 2.60 1.35
C VAL A 25 -9.31 1.36 2.18
N LEU A 26 -9.86 1.54 3.39
CA LEU A 26 -10.24 0.42 4.23
C LEU A 26 -11.30 -0.47 3.56
N ARG A 27 -12.30 0.13 2.90
CA ARG A 27 -13.31 -0.63 2.17
C ARG A 27 -12.72 -1.43 1.01
N LYS A 28 -11.78 -0.86 0.25
CA LYS A 28 -11.06 -1.58 -0.83
C LYS A 28 -10.28 -2.76 -0.28
N ALA A 29 -9.57 -2.56 0.82
CA ALA A 29 -8.81 -3.61 1.49
C ALA A 29 -9.71 -4.74 1.98
N LEU A 30 -10.84 -4.42 2.63
CA LEU A 30 -11.81 -5.41 3.07
C LEU A 30 -12.40 -6.21 1.89
N LEU A 31 -12.77 -5.54 0.80
CA LEU A 31 -13.24 -6.22 -0.42
C LEU A 31 -12.18 -7.16 -0.98
N LYS A 32 -10.90 -6.76 -0.95
CA LYS A 32 -9.79 -7.60 -1.41
C LYS A 32 -9.58 -8.81 -0.50
N ILE A 33 -9.58 -8.63 0.81
CA ILE A 33 -9.43 -9.74 1.79
C ILE A 33 -10.60 -10.73 1.68
N TYR A 34 -11.79 -10.26 1.34
CA TYR A 34 -12.98 -11.07 1.16
C TYR A 34 -13.01 -11.83 -0.17
N SER A 35 -12.21 -11.43 -1.15
CA SER A 35 -12.20 -12.04 -2.49
C SER A 35 -11.51 -13.41 -2.50
N GLU A 36 -11.96 -14.32 -3.35
CA GLU A 36 -11.36 -15.65 -3.56
C GLU A 36 -9.94 -15.59 -4.14
N ASP A 37 -9.60 -14.50 -4.84
CA ASP A 37 -8.29 -14.30 -5.49
C ASP A 37 -7.20 -13.83 -4.52
N PHE A 38 -7.52 -13.60 -3.24
CA PHE A 38 -6.58 -13.13 -2.24
C PHE A 38 -6.32 -14.18 -1.18
N HIS A 39 -5.04 -14.47 -0.95
CA HIS A 39 -4.60 -15.45 0.05
C HIS A 39 -3.99 -14.75 1.27
N PRO A 40 -4.78 -14.44 2.32
CA PRO A 40 -4.30 -13.69 3.48
C PRO A 40 -3.06 -14.29 4.16
N ALA A 41 -2.89 -15.61 4.07
CA ALA A 41 -1.76 -16.30 4.69
C ALA A 41 -0.41 -16.06 3.98
N SER A 42 -0.39 -15.72 2.70
CA SER A 42 0.84 -15.56 1.90
C SER A 42 0.97 -14.22 1.20
N ASP A 43 -0.13 -13.53 0.98
CA ASP A 43 -0.15 -12.24 0.30
C ASP A 43 -0.12 -11.09 1.31
N ILE A 44 0.09 -9.89 0.82
CA ILE A 44 0.01 -8.65 1.61
C ILE A 44 -1.01 -7.74 0.91
N GLU A 45 -2.02 -7.30 1.65
CA GLU A 45 -3.01 -6.38 1.09
C GLU A 45 -2.36 -5.00 0.86
N SER A 46 -2.32 -4.59 -0.41
CA SER A 46 -1.50 -3.46 -0.86
C SER A 46 -2.01 -2.11 -0.37
N ASN A 47 -3.32 -1.92 -0.25
CA ASN A 47 -3.86 -0.64 0.22
C ASN A 47 -3.55 -0.42 1.71
N LEU A 48 -3.71 -1.46 2.54
CA LEU A 48 -3.33 -1.39 3.97
C LEU A 48 -1.82 -1.22 4.13
N PHE A 49 -1.03 -1.91 3.29
CA PHE A 49 0.41 -1.78 3.32
C PHE A 49 0.86 -0.34 3.02
N ASN A 50 0.36 0.25 1.95
CA ASN A 50 0.73 1.61 1.55
C ASN A 50 0.37 2.62 2.64
N GLU A 51 -0.83 2.56 3.21
CA GLU A 51 -1.24 3.49 4.29
C GLU A 51 -0.33 3.37 5.52
N VAL A 52 -0.01 2.15 5.97
CA VAL A 52 0.91 1.95 7.11
C VAL A 52 2.32 2.41 6.75
N PHE A 53 2.82 2.03 5.59
CA PHE A 53 4.17 2.33 5.12
C PHE A 53 4.38 3.84 4.93
N ASP A 54 3.43 4.52 4.28
CA ASP A 54 3.49 5.97 4.05
C ASP A 54 3.40 6.75 5.38
N SER A 55 2.54 6.30 6.30
CA SER A 55 2.44 6.89 7.64
C SER A 55 3.77 6.80 8.40
N LEU A 56 4.40 5.62 8.40
CA LEU A 56 5.67 5.42 9.10
C LEU A 56 6.82 6.19 8.42
N ASN A 57 6.87 6.25 7.10
CA ASN A 57 7.86 7.04 6.36
C ASN A 57 7.69 8.54 6.60
N PHE A 58 6.46 9.05 6.67
CA PHE A 58 6.22 10.43 7.07
C PHE A 58 6.75 10.69 8.49
N GLY A 59 6.64 9.68 9.39
CA GLY A 59 7.27 9.74 10.71
C GLY A 59 8.80 9.82 10.65
N ILE A 60 9.44 9.03 9.76
CA ILE A 60 10.89 9.11 9.52
C ILE A 60 11.27 10.52 9.04
N ASP A 61 10.63 11.04 8.00
CA ASP A 61 10.94 12.33 7.42
C ASP A 61 10.81 13.46 8.45
N LYS A 62 9.76 13.41 9.29
CA LYS A 62 9.56 14.34 10.40
C LYS A 62 10.69 14.22 11.42
N GLY A 63 11.06 13.01 11.82
CA GLY A 63 12.12 12.78 12.79
C GLY A 63 13.49 13.26 12.30
N LEU A 64 13.85 12.96 11.07
CA LEU A 64 15.09 13.43 10.44
C LEU A 64 15.14 14.97 10.33
N GLY A 65 14.00 15.61 10.05
CA GLY A 65 13.89 17.08 9.97
C GLY A 65 14.02 17.81 11.32
N MET A 66 14.00 17.09 12.45
CA MET A 66 14.14 17.69 13.79
C MET A 66 15.61 18.00 14.15
N THR A 67 16.58 17.32 13.53
CA THR A 67 18.01 17.53 13.80
C THR A 67 18.54 18.61 12.87
N ALA A 68 18.84 19.78 13.41
CA ALA A 68 19.35 20.93 12.65
C ALA A 68 20.74 20.64 12.06
N GLY A 69 20.91 20.96 10.76
CA GLY A 69 22.19 20.86 10.08
C GLY A 69 22.67 19.45 9.73
N VAL A 70 21.86 18.43 10.02
CA VAL A 70 22.12 17.04 9.61
C VAL A 70 21.40 16.77 8.30
N ASN A 71 22.19 16.45 7.27
CA ASN A 71 21.65 15.93 6.01
C ASN A 71 22.13 14.47 5.90
N PRO A 72 21.30 13.49 6.29
CA PRO A 72 21.67 12.08 6.19
C PRO A 72 21.90 11.70 4.72
N ASP A 73 22.80 10.76 4.48
CA ASP A 73 22.99 10.19 3.13
C ASP A 73 21.76 9.38 2.70
N ASP A 74 21.55 9.30 1.39
CA ASP A 74 20.38 8.62 0.81
C ASP A 74 20.35 7.13 1.19
N ASP A 75 21.48 6.45 1.25
CA ASP A 75 21.58 5.04 1.63
C ASP A 75 21.08 4.82 3.08
N PHE A 76 21.33 5.77 3.96
CA PHE A 76 20.85 5.69 5.33
C PHE A 76 19.34 5.92 5.43
N ILE A 77 18.83 6.90 4.69
CA ILE A 77 17.37 7.14 4.60
C ILE A 77 16.67 5.91 4.03
N ASP A 78 17.23 5.32 2.98
CA ASP A 78 16.70 4.10 2.35
C ASP A 78 16.72 2.91 3.32
N ALA A 79 17.75 2.77 4.17
CA ALA A 79 17.78 1.74 5.20
C ALA A 79 16.66 1.91 6.24
N LEU A 80 16.42 3.14 6.71
CA LEU A 80 15.31 3.44 7.63
C LEU A 80 13.95 3.13 7.00
N ARG A 81 13.73 3.55 5.74
CA ARG A 81 12.49 3.27 4.98
C ARG A 81 12.32 1.78 4.67
N HIS A 82 13.40 1.08 4.36
CA HIS A 82 13.35 -0.37 4.20
C HIS A 82 12.91 -1.05 5.51
N SER A 83 13.44 -0.62 6.64
CA SER A 83 13.04 -1.15 7.95
C SER A 83 11.55 -0.96 8.23
N THR A 84 10.99 0.23 7.97
CA THR A 84 9.54 0.46 8.11
C THR A 84 8.72 -0.32 7.09
N GLY A 85 9.23 -0.54 5.89
CA GLY A 85 8.61 -1.41 4.89
C GLY A 85 8.49 -2.86 5.37
N VAL A 86 9.56 -3.42 5.92
CA VAL A 86 9.57 -4.77 6.52
C VAL A 86 8.58 -4.87 7.67
N PHE A 87 8.57 -3.89 8.56
CA PHE A 87 7.64 -3.83 9.69
C PHE A 87 6.18 -3.74 9.20
N SER A 88 5.90 -2.86 8.24
CA SER A 88 4.56 -2.69 7.64
C SER A 88 4.05 -3.98 7.01
N ALA A 89 4.92 -4.73 6.32
CA ALA A 89 4.56 -6.01 5.71
C ALA A 89 4.08 -7.03 6.75
N PHE A 90 4.80 -7.18 7.86
CA PHE A 90 4.40 -8.09 8.92
C PHE A 90 3.18 -7.61 9.71
N LYS A 91 3.09 -6.29 9.98
CA LYS A 91 1.90 -5.70 10.61
C LYS A 91 0.64 -5.95 9.79
N VAL A 92 0.68 -5.65 8.51
CA VAL A 92 -0.47 -5.84 7.61
C VAL A 92 -0.81 -7.32 7.46
N HIS A 93 0.20 -8.19 7.31
CA HIS A 93 -0.03 -9.62 7.29
C HIS A 93 -0.74 -10.10 8.57
N ARG A 94 -0.37 -9.62 9.74
CA ARG A 94 -1.05 -9.94 11.00
C ARG A 94 -2.48 -9.43 10.98
N MET A 95 -2.69 -8.15 10.66
CA MET A 95 -4.01 -7.51 10.64
C MET A 95 -4.98 -8.19 9.68
N GLN A 96 -4.57 -8.45 8.44
CA GLN A 96 -5.43 -9.12 7.46
C GLN A 96 -5.80 -10.55 7.86
N ASN A 97 -4.90 -11.29 8.52
CA ASN A 97 -5.19 -12.62 9.03
C ASN A 97 -6.13 -12.60 10.24
N ASP A 98 -5.99 -11.60 11.13
CA ASP A 98 -6.92 -11.42 12.24
C ASP A 98 -8.34 -11.13 11.73
N MET A 99 -8.48 -10.38 10.63
CA MET A 99 -9.77 -10.15 9.96
C MET A 99 -10.26 -11.38 9.18
N ALA A 100 -9.38 -12.05 8.45
CA ALA A 100 -9.74 -13.22 7.64
C ALA A 100 -10.24 -14.40 8.47
N ARG A 101 -9.76 -14.58 9.71
CA ARG A 101 -10.25 -15.61 10.64
C ARG A 101 -11.75 -15.49 10.94
N LEU A 102 -12.35 -14.33 10.74
CA LEU A 102 -13.77 -14.06 10.97
C LEU A 102 -14.64 -14.24 9.71
N LEU A 103 -14.06 -14.64 8.56
CA LEU A 103 -14.79 -14.82 7.31
C LEU A 103 -15.86 -15.90 7.37
N LEU A 104 -15.61 -16.98 8.12
CA LEU A 104 -16.53 -18.10 8.23
C LEU A 104 -17.41 -18.01 9.47
N ASP A 105 -18.63 -18.51 9.37
CA ASP A 105 -19.52 -18.71 10.51
C ASP A 105 -19.15 -19.98 11.30
N SER A 106 -19.87 -20.25 12.37
CA SER A 106 -19.67 -21.46 13.22
C SER A 106 -19.94 -22.79 12.49
N LYS A 107 -20.56 -22.75 11.31
CA LYS A 107 -20.85 -23.92 10.47
C LYS A 107 -19.87 -24.06 9.31
N GLY A 108 -18.88 -23.13 9.19
CA GLY A 108 -17.90 -23.10 8.11
C GLY A 108 -18.38 -22.46 6.81
N ASN A 109 -19.52 -21.78 6.81
CA ASN A 109 -20.01 -21.05 5.63
C ASN A 109 -19.42 -19.64 5.61
N LEU A 110 -19.15 -19.12 4.39
CA LEU A 110 -18.72 -17.75 4.20
C LEU A 110 -19.84 -16.79 4.63
N LYS A 111 -19.52 -15.86 5.54
CA LYS A 111 -20.45 -14.82 5.98
C LYS A 111 -20.71 -13.82 4.84
N PRO A 112 -21.93 -13.22 4.77
CA PRO A 112 -22.17 -12.10 3.87
C PRO A 112 -21.18 -10.95 4.17
N PHE A 113 -20.68 -10.27 3.11
CA PHE A 113 -19.68 -9.20 3.23
C PHE A 113 -20.06 -8.12 4.24
N GLU A 114 -21.31 -7.64 4.21
CA GLU A 114 -21.81 -6.60 5.13
C GLU A 114 -21.81 -7.03 6.61
N GLN A 115 -22.03 -8.31 6.86
CA GLN A 115 -21.94 -8.86 8.23
C GLN A 115 -20.50 -8.92 8.67
N TRP A 116 -19.64 -9.57 7.87
CA TRP A 116 -18.23 -9.72 8.17
C TRP A 116 -17.51 -8.37 8.31
N SER A 117 -17.77 -7.43 7.40
CA SER A 117 -17.13 -6.11 7.45
C SER A 117 -17.43 -5.34 8.75
N LYS A 118 -18.66 -5.46 9.28
CA LYS A 118 -19.02 -4.87 10.59
C LYS A 118 -18.28 -5.54 11.75
N GLU A 119 -18.11 -6.86 11.69
CA GLU A 119 -17.41 -7.62 12.75
C GLU A 119 -15.90 -7.31 12.80
N VAL A 120 -15.27 -6.99 11.67
CA VAL A 120 -13.83 -6.70 11.60
C VAL A 120 -13.49 -5.21 11.82
N MET A 121 -14.45 -4.30 11.74
CA MET A 121 -14.21 -2.87 11.95
C MET A 121 -13.55 -2.53 13.29
N PRO A 122 -13.88 -3.15 14.44
CA PRO A 122 -13.18 -2.92 15.68
C PRO A 122 -11.69 -3.30 15.61
N ILE A 123 -11.35 -4.41 14.92
CA ILE A 123 -9.96 -4.85 14.73
C ILE A 123 -9.20 -3.80 13.89
N ALA A 124 -9.79 -3.43 12.75
CA ALA A 124 -9.20 -2.42 11.86
C ALA A 124 -9.03 -1.08 12.60
N GLY A 125 -10.05 -0.60 13.30
CA GLY A 125 -9.99 0.65 14.07
C GLY A 125 -8.87 0.63 15.11
N HIS A 126 -8.74 -0.45 15.87
CA HIS A 126 -7.70 -0.56 16.89
C HIS A 126 -6.28 -0.61 16.31
N GLN A 127 -6.07 -1.44 15.28
CA GLN A 127 -4.75 -1.63 14.67
C GLN A 127 -4.34 -0.47 13.75
N CYS A 128 -5.30 0.17 13.07
CA CYS A 128 -5.03 1.27 12.14
C CYS A 128 -4.96 2.64 12.82
N ARG A 129 -5.55 2.81 14.00
CA ARG A 129 -5.55 4.10 14.72
C ARG A 129 -4.65 4.06 15.94
N THR A 130 -5.03 3.27 16.94
CA THR A 130 -4.34 3.28 18.25
C THR A 130 -2.91 2.77 18.14
N TRP A 131 -2.73 1.59 17.54
CA TRP A 131 -1.40 1.02 17.40
C TRP A 131 -0.52 1.79 16.41
N LEU A 132 -1.10 2.18 15.26
CA LEU A 132 -0.34 2.92 14.26
C LEU A 132 0.14 4.27 14.77
N LYS A 133 -0.66 4.95 15.63
CA LYS A 133 -0.23 6.18 16.26
C LYS A 133 1.02 5.99 17.14
N THR A 134 1.01 4.98 18.00
CA THR A 134 2.16 4.65 18.85
C THR A 134 3.40 4.31 18.02
N GLU A 135 3.22 3.52 16.96
CA GLU A 135 4.28 3.14 16.03
C GLU A 135 4.85 4.36 15.28
N TYR A 136 3.97 5.23 14.81
CA TYR A 136 4.35 6.50 14.18
C TYR A 136 5.14 7.40 15.13
N ASP A 137 4.60 7.67 16.33
CA ASP A 137 5.27 8.54 17.32
C ASP A 137 6.66 7.97 17.67
N THR A 138 6.76 6.64 17.79
CA THR A 138 8.03 5.96 18.06
C THR A 138 8.97 6.04 16.85
N ALA A 139 8.45 5.91 15.61
CA ALA A 139 9.25 6.07 14.40
C ALA A 139 9.84 7.48 14.28
N VAL A 140 9.06 8.54 14.59
CA VAL A 140 9.54 9.93 14.65
C VAL A 140 10.72 10.07 15.61
N ILE A 141 10.55 9.58 16.85
CA ILE A 141 11.59 9.70 17.89
C ILE A 141 12.84 8.92 17.50
N ARG A 142 12.69 7.69 17.01
CA ARG A 142 13.82 6.84 16.65
C ARG A 142 14.56 7.31 15.40
N ALA A 143 13.86 7.91 14.43
CA ALA A 143 14.49 8.54 13.28
C ALA A 143 15.30 9.79 13.69
N HIS A 144 14.75 10.63 14.57
CA HIS A 144 15.49 11.75 15.17
C HIS A 144 16.76 11.28 15.89
N GLN A 145 16.62 10.32 16.78
CA GLN A 145 17.77 9.76 17.51
C GLN A 145 18.80 9.07 16.60
N ALA A 146 18.36 8.51 15.48
CA ALA A 146 19.24 7.93 14.48
C ALA A 146 20.11 9.00 13.79
N ALA A 147 19.52 10.15 13.47
CA ALA A 147 20.24 11.31 12.91
C ALA A 147 21.23 11.88 13.95
N ASP A 148 20.77 12.08 15.19
CA ASP A 148 21.63 12.55 16.30
C ASP A 148 22.80 11.59 16.55
N TRP A 149 22.56 10.28 16.56
CA TRP A 149 23.62 9.30 16.74
C TRP A 149 24.72 9.41 15.69
N ARG A 150 24.35 9.59 14.43
CA ARG A 150 25.33 9.78 13.36
C ARG A 150 26.10 11.10 13.52
N GLN A 151 25.49 12.14 14.05
CA GLN A 151 26.17 13.38 14.39
C GLN A 151 27.14 13.18 15.56
N PHE A 152 26.71 12.52 16.64
CA PHE A 152 27.59 12.22 17.79
C PHE A 152 28.82 11.44 17.37
N MET A 153 28.67 10.48 16.48
CA MET A 153 29.80 9.72 15.94
C MET A 153 30.78 10.59 15.11
N ARG A 154 30.30 11.64 14.44
CA ARG A 154 31.18 12.60 13.73
C ARG A 154 31.89 13.56 14.65
N GLU A 155 31.29 13.90 15.77
CA GLU A 155 31.77 14.90 16.72
C GLU A 155 32.51 14.29 17.92
N LYS A 156 32.67 12.98 17.98
CA LYS A 156 33.23 12.26 19.16
C LYS A 156 34.63 12.67 19.57
N ASP A 157 35.42 13.22 18.65
CA ASP A 157 36.76 13.70 18.96
C ASP A 157 36.75 15.02 19.77
N ILE A 158 35.65 15.78 19.70
CA ILE A 158 35.44 17.05 20.42
C ILE A 158 34.52 16.83 21.63
N LEU A 159 33.43 16.06 21.43
CA LEU A 159 32.45 15.72 22.46
C LEU A 159 32.39 14.19 22.64
N PRO A 160 33.33 13.61 23.40
CA PRO A 160 33.55 12.17 23.41
C PRO A 160 32.50 11.37 24.19
N ASN A 161 31.63 12.05 24.92
CA ASN A 161 30.66 11.41 25.81
C ASN A 161 29.21 11.80 25.41
N LEU A 162 28.26 10.92 25.74
CA LEU A 162 26.85 11.19 25.68
C LEU A 162 26.24 11.23 27.07
N LYS A 163 25.34 12.17 27.29
CA LYS A 163 24.57 12.35 28.52
C LYS A 163 23.12 12.01 28.29
N TRP A 164 22.56 11.15 29.12
CA TRP A 164 21.12 10.84 29.06
C TRP A 164 20.32 12.01 29.62
N THR A 165 19.48 12.61 28.75
CA THR A 165 18.63 13.73 29.11
C THR A 165 17.23 13.22 29.57
N PRO A 166 16.68 13.78 30.65
CA PRO A 166 15.35 13.41 31.15
C PRO A 166 14.25 13.47 30.07
N SER A 167 13.22 12.64 30.24
CA SER A 167 12.04 12.65 29.41
C SER A 167 11.28 13.97 29.52
N THR A 168 10.76 14.45 28.38
CA THR A 168 9.83 15.58 28.32
C THR A 168 8.37 15.16 28.52
N SER A 169 8.10 13.87 28.80
CA SER A 169 6.76 13.37 29.11
C SER A 169 6.28 13.88 30.46
N MET A 170 4.97 14.14 30.60
CA MET A 170 4.35 14.46 31.89
C MET A 170 4.36 13.25 32.84
N THR A 171 4.36 12.02 32.29
CA THR A 171 4.39 10.75 33.02
C THR A 171 5.51 9.85 32.48
N PRO A 172 6.77 10.21 32.74
CA PRO A 172 7.89 9.41 32.25
C PRO A 172 7.93 8.03 32.93
N GLY A 173 8.32 7.01 32.15
CA GLY A 173 8.52 5.65 32.67
C GLY A 173 9.59 5.61 33.78
N GLU A 174 9.30 4.90 34.86
CA GLU A 174 10.20 4.75 35.98
C GLU A 174 11.48 4.00 35.60
N ASP A 175 11.38 3.07 34.67
CA ASP A 175 12.49 2.25 34.17
C ASP A 175 13.59 3.06 33.48
N HIS A 176 13.27 4.23 32.93
CA HIS A 176 14.26 5.15 32.35
C HIS A 176 14.79 6.21 33.32
N ARG A 177 14.08 6.51 34.41
CA ARG A 177 14.51 7.52 35.37
C ARG A 177 15.88 7.21 36.01
N ILE A 178 16.19 5.94 36.23
CA ILE A 178 17.46 5.52 36.81
C ILE A 178 18.68 5.86 35.93
N PHE A 179 18.47 6.04 34.63
CA PHE A 179 19.53 6.37 33.67
C PHE A 179 19.71 7.88 33.47
N TRP A 180 18.80 8.71 33.94
CA TRP A 180 18.89 10.16 33.75
C TRP A 180 20.17 10.74 34.33
N GLY A 181 20.85 11.56 33.52
CA GLY A 181 22.14 12.15 33.92
C GLY A 181 23.33 11.21 33.76
N THR A 182 23.13 9.95 33.35
CA THR A 182 24.24 9.03 33.06
C THR A 182 25.06 9.56 31.90
N ILE A 183 26.36 9.63 32.05
CA ILE A 183 27.33 10.06 31.05
C ILE A 183 28.28 8.90 30.77
N ARG A 184 28.35 8.49 29.48
CA ARG A 184 29.22 7.42 28.99
C ARG A 184 29.86 7.81 27.67
N PRO A 185 31.08 7.28 27.36
CA PRO A 185 31.66 7.44 26.05
C PRO A 185 30.68 7.05 24.94
N VAL A 186 30.74 7.76 23.81
CA VAL A 186 29.85 7.52 22.64
C VAL A 186 29.92 6.07 22.15
N GLU A 187 31.09 5.44 22.27
CA GLU A 187 31.35 4.05 21.85
C GLU A 187 31.15 3.02 22.95
N ASP A 188 30.62 3.44 24.13
CA ASP A 188 30.41 2.51 25.26
C ASP A 188 29.30 1.50 24.94
N ARG A 189 29.54 0.22 25.32
CA ARG A 189 28.54 -0.85 25.22
C ARG A 189 27.22 -0.53 25.92
N PHE A 190 27.28 0.32 26.95
CA PHE A 190 26.08 0.76 27.66
C PHE A 190 24.98 1.21 26.72
N TRP A 191 25.31 1.91 25.61
CA TRP A 191 24.35 2.40 24.62
C TRP A 191 23.77 1.31 23.72
N ASN A 192 24.32 0.10 23.72
CA ASN A 192 23.70 -1.03 23.02
C ASN A 192 22.53 -1.60 23.84
N ASP A 193 22.71 -1.64 25.17
CA ASP A 193 21.77 -2.27 26.08
C ASP A 193 20.75 -1.27 26.63
N HIS A 194 21.15 0.00 26.78
CA HIS A 194 20.35 1.08 27.36
C HIS A 194 20.48 2.35 26.53
N ARG A 195 19.37 2.86 26.01
CA ARG A 195 19.33 4.13 25.29
C ARG A 195 17.93 4.71 25.28
N PRO A 196 17.78 6.03 25.12
CA PRO A 196 16.52 6.62 24.74
C PRO A 196 15.94 5.94 23.48
N GLY A 197 14.61 5.79 23.41
CA GLY A 197 13.92 5.15 22.28
C GLY A 197 13.93 3.62 22.28
N ASP A 198 14.38 2.96 23.35
CA ASP A 198 14.27 1.51 23.54
C ASP A 198 12.97 1.11 24.30
N ARG A 199 12.10 2.07 24.53
CA ARG A 199 10.73 1.92 25.04
C ARG A 199 9.75 2.61 24.10
N TRP A 200 8.57 2.01 23.93
CA TRP A 200 7.49 2.64 23.17
C TRP A 200 7.08 3.97 23.81
N ASN A 201 6.86 5.00 22.98
CA ASN A 201 6.54 6.37 23.41
C ASN A 201 7.64 7.06 24.28
N CYS A 202 8.86 6.57 24.32
CA CYS A 202 9.95 7.18 25.07
C CYS A 202 10.27 8.60 24.54
N LYS A 203 10.28 9.60 25.42
CA LYS A 203 10.63 10.99 25.11
C LYS A 203 11.94 11.44 25.76
N CYS A 204 12.80 10.51 26.17
CA CYS A 204 14.17 10.81 26.56
C CYS A 204 15.04 11.09 25.32
N THR A 205 16.14 11.82 25.52
CA THR A 205 17.11 12.13 24.46
C THR A 205 18.55 11.94 24.98
N LEU A 206 19.51 11.99 24.06
CA LEU A 206 20.93 12.07 24.37
C LEU A 206 21.46 13.45 23.98
N THR A 207 22.48 13.90 24.70
CA THR A 207 23.22 15.12 24.34
C THR A 207 24.72 14.82 24.38
N ALA A 208 25.47 15.20 23.36
CA ALA A 208 26.91 15.09 23.34
C ALA A 208 27.54 16.06 24.36
N THR A 209 28.58 15.63 25.04
CA THR A 209 29.21 16.42 26.11
C THR A 209 30.69 16.08 26.27
N ALA A 210 31.46 17.07 26.76
CA ALA A 210 32.82 16.88 27.23
C ALA A 210 32.92 16.56 28.76
N GLU A 211 31.76 16.52 29.47
CA GLU A 211 31.72 16.16 30.88
C GLU A 211 32.29 14.75 31.11
N ALA A 212 32.94 14.53 32.23
CA ALA A 212 33.51 13.23 32.59
C ALA A 212 32.44 12.14 32.72
N PRO A 213 32.77 10.88 32.34
CA PRO A 213 31.84 9.76 32.50
C PRO A 213 31.42 9.54 33.96
N THR A 214 30.16 9.22 34.17
CA THR A 214 29.62 8.86 35.50
C THR A 214 29.68 7.35 35.71
N ARG A 215 29.40 6.91 36.96
CA ARG A 215 29.20 5.49 37.26
C ARG A 215 27.96 4.99 36.52
N THR A 216 28.04 3.80 35.93
CA THR A 216 26.87 3.13 35.35
C THR A 216 25.86 2.77 36.43
N PRO A 217 24.60 3.19 36.33
CA PRO A 217 23.58 2.78 37.29
C PRO A 217 23.29 1.29 37.16
N SER A 218 22.93 0.65 38.30
CA SER A 218 22.42 -0.72 38.29
C SER A 218 20.92 -0.71 38.07
N ALA A 219 20.47 -1.32 36.98
CA ALA A 219 19.05 -1.49 36.74
C ALA A 219 18.50 -2.69 37.51
N PRO A 220 17.26 -2.62 38.06
CA PRO A 220 16.56 -3.80 38.54
C PRO A 220 16.37 -4.83 37.43
N SER A 221 16.32 -6.11 37.81
CA SER A 221 16.08 -7.18 36.83
C SER A 221 14.80 -6.95 36.04
N GLY A 222 14.89 -7.03 34.72
CA GLY A 222 13.78 -6.78 33.76
C GLY A 222 13.63 -5.33 33.32
N TRP A 223 14.35 -4.37 33.90
CA TRP A 223 14.37 -2.97 33.47
C TRP A 223 15.52 -2.67 32.50
N ASP A 224 16.42 -3.60 32.34
CA ASP A 224 17.67 -3.48 31.58
C ASP A 224 17.56 -3.95 30.14
N ASN A 225 16.41 -4.50 29.73
CA ASN A 225 16.21 -4.97 28.34
C ASN A 225 15.32 -4.03 27.53
N PRO A 226 15.69 -3.71 26.30
CA PRO A 226 14.80 -3.00 25.37
C PRO A 226 13.45 -3.71 25.24
N GLN A 227 12.39 -2.93 25.07
CA GLN A 227 11.09 -3.50 24.75
C GLN A 227 11.12 -4.16 23.34
N LYS A 228 10.33 -5.22 23.19
CA LYS A 228 10.25 -5.95 21.90
C LYS A 228 9.95 -5.01 20.75
N GLY A 229 10.70 -5.14 19.68
CA GLY A 229 10.65 -4.26 18.51
C GLY A 229 11.60 -3.06 18.57
N LEU A 230 12.31 -2.83 19.68
CA LEU A 230 13.15 -1.65 19.88
C LEU A 230 14.59 -1.98 20.28
N GLY A 231 14.99 -3.24 20.12
CA GLY A 231 16.31 -3.76 20.53
C GLY A 231 17.51 -3.21 19.74
N THR A 232 17.31 -2.61 18.57
CA THR A 232 18.38 -2.08 17.72
C THR A 232 18.59 -0.58 17.90
N ASN A 233 19.84 -0.11 17.71
CA ASN A 233 20.13 1.31 17.56
C ASN A 233 19.98 1.71 16.09
N PRO A 234 18.94 2.48 15.71
CA PRO A 234 18.68 2.81 14.31
C PRO A 234 19.78 3.67 13.68
N GLY A 235 20.53 4.44 14.48
CA GLY A 235 21.67 5.22 13.97
C GLY A 235 22.85 4.35 13.52
N THR A 236 22.94 3.11 14.02
CA THR A 236 23.97 2.13 13.67
C THR A 236 23.47 1.12 12.63
N THR A 237 22.25 0.61 12.81
CA THR A 237 21.72 -0.50 12.00
C THR A 237 20.82 -0.06 10.84
N GLY A 238 20.30 1.17 10.86
CA GLY A 238 19.23 1.61 9.95
C GLY A 238 17.86 1.00 10.27
N GLU A 239 17.71 0.29 11.39
CA GLU A 239 16.46 -0.40 11.75
C GLU A 239 15.64 0.43 12.73
N ILE A 240 14.53 1.01 12.26
CA ILE A 240 13.56 1.72 13.12
C ILE A 240 12.90 0.75 14.10
N PHE A 241 12.53 -0.44 13.65
CA PHE A 241 11.94 -1.49 14.46
C PHE A 241 12.72 -2.79 14.30
N SER A 242 13.06 -3.45 15.40
CA SER A 242 13.76 -4.74 15.36
C SER A 242 12.79 -5.90 15.13
N ASP A 243 13.32 -7.01 14.61
CA ASP A 243 12.52 -8.16 14.19
C ASP A 243 12.07 -9.09 15.32
N ASP A 244 12.31 -8.70 16.60
CA ASP A 244 11.75 -9.33 17.79
C ASP A 244 10.35 -8.82 18.18
N HIS A 245 9.82 -7.83 17.43
CA HIS A 245 8.45 -7.36 17.63
C HIS A 245 7.43 -8.48 17.39
N PRO A 246 6.29 -8.54 18.12
CA PRO A 246 5.27 -9.58 17.99
C PRO A 246 4.59 -9.72 16.64
N TYR A 247 4.76 -8.78 15.72
CA TYR A 247 4.29 -8.96 14.34
C TYR A 247 5.15 -9.93 13.55
N PHE A 248 6.44 -10.01 13.90
CA PHE A 248 7.37 -10.89 13.21
C PHE A 248 7.22 -12.35 13.70
N PRO A 249 7.52 -13.34 12.85
CA PRO A 249 7.53 -14.72 13.28
C PRO A 249 8.66 -14.99 14.27
N ASP A 250 8.46 -15.91 15.20
CA ASP A 250 9.50 -16.29 16.17
C ASP A 250 10.74 -16.89 15.48
N ASN A 251 10.55 -17.58 14.36
CA ASN A 251 11.63 -18.17 13.58
C ASN A 251 11.25 -18.28 12.08
N CYS A 252 12.23 -18.58 11.24
CA CYS A 252 12.02 -18.69 9.79
C CYS A 252 11.16 -19.92 9.38
N GLY A 253 10.95 -20.91 10.25
CA GLY A 253 10.15 -22.11 9.96
C GLY A 253 8.64 -21.81 9.88
N ILE A 254 8.18 -20.80 10.58
CA ILE A 254 6.78 -20.36 10.58
C ILE A 254 6.59 -19.03 9.85
N CYS A 255 7.61 -18.57 9.09
CA CYS A 255 7.53 -17.31 8.36
C CYS A 255 6.52 -17.41 7.21
N PRO A 256 5.50 -16.53 7.14
CA PRO A 256 4.47 -16.60 6.09
C PRO A 256 5.01 -16.30 4.69
N PHE A 257 6.15 -15.61 4.61
CA PHE A 257 6.75 -15.19 3.34
C PHE A 257 7.83 -16.12 2.82
N TYR A 258 8.16 -17.16 3.59
CA TYR A 258 9.14 -18.14 3.16
C TYR A 258 8.48 -19.19 2.23
N PRO A 259 8.95 -19.37 0.98
CA PRO A 259 8.36 -20.30 0.01
C PRO A 259 8.82 -21.76 0.21
N GLY A 260 9.20 -22.13 1.42
CA GLY A 260 9.65 -23.49 1.70
C GLY A 260 8.51 -24.51 1.48
N PRO A 261 8.83 -25.77 1.17
CA PRO A 261 7.82 -26.80 1.10
C PRO A 261 7.08 -26.87 2.44
N ALA A 262 5.77 -26.89 2.39
CA ALA A 262 4.89 -27.03 3.55
C ALA A 262 5.01 -28.44 4.20
N ASN A 263 6.18 -29.08 4.09
CA ASN A 263 6.45 -30.37 4.72
C ASN A 263 7.20 -30.17 6.05
N ILE A 264 7.01 -31.12 6.94
CA ILE A 264 7.57 -31.15 8.30
C ILE A 264 9.11 -30.95 8.30
N PHE A 265 9.80 -31.47 7.30
CA PHE A 265 11.25 -31.36 7.18
C PHE A 265 11.71 -29.93 6.78
N GLY A 266 11.01 -29.29 5.84
CA GLY A 266 11.29 -27.90 5.45
C GLY A 266 11.15 -26.93 6.62
N GLY A 267 10.08 -27.06 7.39
CA GLY A 267 9.84 -26.25 8.60
C GLY A 267 10.94 -26.44 9.65
N PHE A 268 11.41 -27.67 9.88
CA PHE A 268 12.45 -27.99 10.86
C PHE A 268 13.82 -27.40 10.48
N PHE A 269 14.24 -27.50 9.23
CA PHE A 269 15.51 -26.90 8.79
C PHE A 269 15.46 -25.38 8.80
N ASN A 270 14.34 -24.79 8.43
CA ASN A 270 14.16 -23.33 8.43
C ASN A 270 14.08 -22.75 9.83
N ALA A 271 13.52 -23.47 10.81
CA ALA A 271 13.50 -23.03 12.21
C ALA A 271 14.90 -22.83 12.79
N ARG A 272 15.91 -23.55 12.28
CA ARG A 272 17.31 -23.41 12.70
C ARG A 272 18.07 -22.29 11.99
N ARG A 273 17.48 -21.69 10.97
CA ARG A 273 18.10 -20.58 10.25
C ARG A 273 18.15 -19.34 11.16
N LYS A 274 19.30 -18.65 11.14
CA LYS A 274 19.43 -17.38 11.85
C LYS A 274 18.39 -16.38 11.31
N LYS A 275 17.56 -15.87 12.19
CA LYS A 275 16.57 -14.85 11.90
C LYS A 275 17.28 -13.54 11.54
N GLY A 276 16.75 -12.81 10.58
CA GLY A 276 17.25 -11.52 10.10
C GLY A 276 16.28 -11.01 9.04
N CYS A 277 15.10 -10.53 9.51
CA CYS A 277 13.99 -10.19 8.62
C CYS A 277 14.32 -8.99 7.71
N HIS A 278 15.09 -8.01 8.22
CA HIS A 278 15.48 -6.81 7.46
C HIS A 278 16.47 -7.10 6.31
N SER A 279 17.21 -8.20 6.38
CA SER A 279 18.11 -8.65 5.30
C SER A 279 17.58 -9.86 4.53
N CYS A 280 16.30 -10.21 4.70
CA CYS A 280 15.71 -11.41 4.13
C CYS A 280 15.26 -11.20 2.68
N ARG A 281 15.91 -11.88 1.72
CA ARG A 281 15.57 -11.80 0.28
C ARG A 281 14.09 -12.09 -0.05
N TYR A 282 13.39 -12.87 0.77
CA TYR A 282 11.98 -13.21 0.54
C TYR A 282 11.07 -12.06 0.91
N ILE A 283 11.38 -11.36 1.99
CA ILE A 283 10.69 -10.12 2.37
C ILE A 283 11.01 -9.02 1.35
N ASP A 284 12.29 -8.83 1.00
CA ASP A 284 12.69 -7.86 0.00
C ASP A 284 11.92 -8.06 -1.32
N ARG A 285 11.78 -9.33 -1.77
CA ARG A 285 10.95 -9.63 -2.96
C ARG A 285 9.48 -9.23 -2.79
N LYS A 286 8.88 -9.44 -1.60
CA LYS A 286 7.50 -9.01 -1.33
C LYS A 286 7.38 -7.50 -1.32
N LEU A 287 8.32 -6.79 -0.70
CA LEU A 287 8.35 -5.32 -0.68
C LEU A 287 8.46 -4.75 -2.10
N ARG A 288 9.36 -5.27 -2.93
CA ARG A 288 9.48 -4.82 -4.33
C ARG A 288 8.21 -4.99 -5.13
N LEU A 289 7.40 -6.01 -4.85
CA LEU A 289 6.09 -6.17 -5.50
C LEU A 289 5.09 -5.10 -5.08
N LEU A 290 5.27 -4.49 -3.91
CA LEU A 290 4.40 -3.44 -3.37
C LEU A 290 4.90 -2.03 -3.67
N THR A 291 6.23 -1.84 -3.73
CA THR A 291 6.85 -0.50 -3.76
C THR A 291 7.60 -0.19 -5.06
N ASP A 292 7.94 -1.19 -5.88
CA ASP A 292 8.66 -1.00 -7.15
C ASP A 292 7.74 -1.30 -8.35
N PRO A 293 7.16 -0.25 -8.99
CA PRO A 293 6.29 -0.43 -10.14
C PRO A 293 6.94 -1.20 -11.30
N LYS A 294 8.26 -1.04 -11.49
CA LYS A 294 8.99 -1.74 -12.56
C LYS A 294 9.15 -3.23 -12.27
N TYR A 295 9.32 -3.57 -11.01
CA TYR A 295 9.39 -4.98 -10.58
C TYR A 295 8.02 -5.65 -10.72
N LEU A 296 6.95 -4.96 -10.32
CA LEU A 296 5.56 -5.42 -10.50
C LEU A 296 5.24 -5.62 -11.99
N ALA A 297 5.60 -4.66 -12.83
CA ALA A 297 5.38 -4.76 -14.28
C ALA A 297 6.08 -5.97 -14.92
N LYS A 298 7.31 -6.29 -14.47
CA LYS A 298 8.01 -7.50 -14.93
C LYS A 298 7.28 -8.77 -14.53
N LYS A 299 6.77 -8.84 -13.30
CA LYS A 299 5.97 -9.96 -12.83
C LYS A 299 4.68 -10.09 -13.65
N ASP A 300 3.93 -9.01 -13.80
CA ASP A 300 2.69 -8.97 -14.59
C ASP A 300 2.90 -9.41 -16.04
N TYR A 301 3.96 -8.91 -16.67
CA TYR A 301 4.33 -9.32 -18.02
C TYR A 301 4.63 -10.83 -18.10
N PHE A 302 5.39 -11.36 -17.12
CA PHE A 302 5.75 -12.78 -17.09
C PHE A 302 4.50 -13.65 -16.90
N ASP A 303 3.63 -13.31 -15.95
CA ASP A 303 2.42 -14.05 -15.66
C ASP A 303 1.50 -14.08 -16.88
N LEU A 304 1.18 -12.92 -17.46
CA LEU A 304 0.32 -12.81 -18.64
C LEU A 304 0.91 -13.53 -19.88
N LYS A 305 2.23 -13.52 -20.03
CA LYS A 305 2.90 -14.18 -21.18
C LYS A 305 2.82 -15.70 -21.12
N HIS A 306 2.74 -16.29 -19.94
CA HIS A 306 2.64 -17.73 -19.74
C HIS A 306 1.22 -18.22 -19.53
N ASP A 307 0.25 -17.31 -19.49
CA ASP A 307 -1.17 -17.62 -19.42
C ASP A 307 -1.73 -17.82 -20.83
N PRO A 308 -2.29 -19.01 -21.16
CA PRO A 308 -2.81 -19.32 -22.49
C PRO A 308 -4.04 -18.47 -22.89
N ASP A 309 -4.70 -17.84 -21.93
CA ASP A 309 -5.87 -17.00 -22.19
C ASP A 309 -5.50 -15.63 -22.76
N TYR A 310 -4.20 -15.29 -22.82
CA TYR A 310 -3.74 -14.00 -23.31
C TYR A 310 -2.81 -14.11 -24.53
N LYS A 311 -2.99 -13.17 -25.45
CA LYS A 311 -2.16 -12.95 -26.65
C LYS A 311 -1.62 -11.53 -26.67
N ASP A 312 -0.67 -11.24 -27.58
CA ASP A 312 -0.09 -9.90 -27.79
C ASP A 312 0.49 -9.24 -26.52
N VAL A 313 1.00 -10.07 -25.60
CA VAL A 313 1.56 -9.61 -24.32
C VAL A 313 2.86 -8.84 -24.55
N LYS A 314 2.93 -7.60 -24.09
CA LYS A 314 4.10 -6.73 -24.22
C LYS A 314 4.35 -5.95 -22.92
N MET A 315 5.63 -5.64 -22.68
CA MET A 315 6.05 -4.72 -21.63
C MET A 315 6.89 -3.61 -22.25
N ASP A 316 6.60 -2.37 -21.92
CA ASP A 316 7.45 -1.24 -22.24
C ASP A 316 8.53 -1.08 -21.17
N LYS A 317 9.79 -1.33 -21.56
CA LYS A 317 10.94 -1.23 -20.63
C LYS A 317 11.19 0.18 -20.11
N LYS A 318 10.72 1.20 -20.82
CA LYS A 318 10.95 2.60 -20.49
C LYS A 318 9.93 3.11 -19.49
N SER A 319 8.66 2.93 -19.76
CA SER A 319 7.56 3.39 -18.91
C SER A 319 7.18 2.39 -17.81
N GLY A 320 7.47 1.09 -17.99
CA GLY A 320 6.99 0.03 -17.12
C GLY A 320 5.57 -0.42 -17.44
N GLY A 321 4.95 0.09 -18.50
CA GLY A 321 3.61 -0.35 -18.89
C GLY A 321 3.59 -1.82 -19.33
N VAL A 322 2.44 -2.49 -19.11
CA VAL A 322 2.18 -3.86 -19.54
C VAL A 322 0.87 -3.91 -20.29
N ARG A 323 0.82 -4.59 -21.42
CA ARG A 323 -0.44 -4.82 -22.13
C ARG A 323 -0.61 -6.27 -22.53
N ALA A 324 -1.87 -6.72 -22.57
CA ALA A 324 -2.26 -8.02 -23.06
C ALA A 324 -3.64 -7.95 -23.73
N THR A 325 -3.95 -8.91 -24.57
CA THR A 325 -5.29 -9.07 -25.17
C THR A 325 -5.78 -10.47 -24.85
N HIS A 326 -6.97 -10.59 -24.27
CA HIS A 326 -7.61 -11.89 -24.04
C HIS A 326 -7.93 -12.54 -25.38
N VAL A 327 -7.79 -13.87 -25.50
CA VAL A 327 -8.03 -14.60 -26.77
C VAL A 327 -9.48 -14.46 -27.24
N GLY A 328 -10.44 -14.30 -26.32
CA GLY A 328 -11.86 -14.07 -26.60
C GLY A 328 -12.24 -12.61 -26.86
N HIS A 329 -11.27 -11.70 -26.94
CA HIS A 329 -11.54 -10.31 -27.28
C HIS A 329 -12.01 -10.20 -28.74
N ASN A 330 -13.08 -9.39 -29.00
CA ASN A 330 -13.67 -9.26 -30.30
C ASN A 330 -12.97 -8.14 -31.10
N ASP A 331 -12.21 -8.55 -32.12
CA ASP A 331 -11.62 -7.62 -33.07
C ASP A 331 -12.72 -7.18 -34.09
N ASP A 332 -13.47 -6.11 -33.75
CA ASP A 332 -14.43 -5.52 -34.70
C ASP A 332 -13.70 -5.04 -35.97
N THR A 333 -13.97 -5.72 -37.07
CA THR A 333 -13.37 -5.42 -38.37
C THR A 333 -14.21 -4.44 -39.21
N GLY A 334 -15.35 -4.01 -38.69
CA GLY A 334 -16.24 -3.03 -39.35
C GLY A 334 -15.54 -1.67 -39.53
N ARG A 335 -15.08 -1.39 -40.75
CA ARG A 335 -14.34 -0.15 -41.08
C ARG A 335 -15.30 0.98 -41.42
N LYS A 336 -15.04 2.16 -40.82
CA LYS A 336 -15.74 3.40 -41.10
C LYS A 336 -14.73 4.50 -41.42
N GLU A 337 -15.14 5.50 -42.16
CA GLU A 337 -14.30 6.67 -42.36
C GLU A 337 -14.26 7.53 -41.11
N PHE A 338 -13.04 7.65 -40.52
CA PHE A 338 -12.75 8.55 -39.41
C PHE A 338 -11.48 9.33 -39.74
N PHE A 339 -11.49 10.63 -39.48
CA PHE A 339 -10.30 11.50 -39.55
C PHE A 339 -9.57 11.54 -40.89
N GLY A 340 -10.29 11.27 -42.01
CA GLY A 340 -9.70 11.22 -43.35
C GLY A 340 -9.00 9.90 -43.69
N GLY A 341 -9.28 8.84 -42.91
CA GLY A 341 -8.83 7.46 -43.15
C GLY A 341 -9.87 6.45 -42.70
N THR A 342 -9.71 5.22 -43.11
CA THR A 342 -10.60 4.11 -42.76
C THR A 342 -10.07 3.36 -41.53
N MET A 343 -10.80 3.40 -40.41
CA MET A 343 -10.46 2.73 -39.16
C MET A 343 -11.63 1.89 -38.64
N SER A 344 -11.36 0.81 -37.94
CA SER A 344 -12.37 0.06 -37.20
C SER A 344 -12.50 0.57 -35.74
N GLY A 345 -13.56 0.13 -35.05
CA GLY A 345 -13.67 0.35 -33.60
C GLY A 345 -12.46 -0.22 -32.85
N ALA A 346 -12.06 -1.44 -33.19
CA ALA A 346 -10.90 -2.11 -32.64
C ALA A 346 -9.57 -1.35 -32.89
N ASP A 347 -9.41 -0.66 -34.03
CA ASP A 347 -8.22 0.18 -34.27
C ASP A 347 -8.15 1.35 -33.30
N LEU A 348 -9.29 1.95 -32.94
CA LEU A 348 -9.38 3.05 -31.98
C LEU A 348 -9.13 2.54 -30.54
N GLU A 349 -9.65 1.37 -30.20
CA GLU A 349 -9.43 0.73 -28.90
C GLU A 349 -7.95 0.35 -28.72
N ARG A 350 -7.35 -0.29 -29.72
CA ARG A 350 -5.91 -0.58 -29.74
C ARG A 350 -5.06 0.69 -29.63
N SER A 351 -5.47 1.79 -30.25
CA SER A 351 -4.78 3.07 -30.16
C SER A 351 -4.88 3.67 -28.76
N CYS A 352 -6.02 3.52 -28.09
CA CYS A 352 -6.20 3.89 -26.68
C CYS A 352 -5.29 3.07 -25.77
N VAL A 353 -5.34 1.75 -25.90
CA VAL A 353 -4.51 0.80 -25.13
C VAL A 353 -3.02 1.07 -25.33
N GLU A 354 -2.58 1.35 -26.57
CA GLU A 354 -1.18 1.67 -26.86
C GLU A 354 -0.74 2.97 -26.17
N GLN A 355 -1.62 3.97 -26.10
CA GLN A 355 -1.32 5.22 -25.37
C GLN A 355 -1.18 4.97 -23.86
N LEU A 356 -2.11 4.24 -23.25
CA LEU A 356 -2.07 3.85 -21.84
C LEU A 356 -0.84 3.01 -21.52
N PHE A 357 -0.53 2.04 -22.35
CA PHE A 357 0.65 1.19 -22.24
C PHE A 357 1.95 2.00 -22.25
N LYS A 358 2.08 2.99 -23.17
CA LYS A 358 3.27 3.84 -23.25
C LYS A 358 3.43 4.82 -22.06
N THR A 359 2.35 5.08 -21.36
CA THR A 359 2.36 5.94 -20.17
C THR A 359 2.56 5.17 -18.85
N GLY A 360 2.80 3.85 -18.92
CA GLY A 360 3.22 3.05 -17.77
C GLY A 360 2.11 2.24 -17.11
N HIS A 361 0.93 2.18 -17.73
CA HIS A 361 -0.21 1.46 -17.17
C HIS A 361 -0.22 -0.03 -17.56
N LYS A 362 -0.85 -0.85 -16.70
CA LYS A 362 -1.24 -2.22 -17.04
C LYS A 362 -2.61 -2.20 -17.70
N VAL A 363 -2.67 -2.61 -18.97
CA VAL A 363 -3.90 -2.57 -19.77
C VAL A 363 -4.17 -3.94 -20.36
N ILE A 364 -5.34 -4.49 -20.10
CA ILE A 364 -5.78 -5.77 -20.60
C ILE A 364 -7.07 -5.56 -21.39
N LEU A 365 -7.09 -5.91 -22.70
CA LEU A 365 -8.33 -6.05 -23.45
C LEU A 365 -9.03 -7.32 -23.04
N CYS A 366 -10.30 -7.21 -22.66
CA CYS A 366 -11.04 -8.24 -21.94
C CYS A 366 -11.70 -9.27 -22.84
N ASP A 367 -12.20 -10.35 -22.24
CA ASP A 367 -13.00 -11.38 -22.91
C ASP A 367 -14.40 -10.85 -23.25
N GLU A 368 -14.76 -10.87 -24.53
CA GLU A 368 -16.09 -10.54 -25.04
C GLU A 368 -16.82 -11.75 -25.62
N SER A 369 -16.21 -12.93 -25.54
CA SER A 369 -16.77 -14.15 -26.12
C SER A 369 -17.69 -14.92 -25.18
N LYS A 370 -17.72 -14.56 -23.88
CA LYS A 370 -18.48 -15.29 -22.87
C LYS A 370 -19.98 -15.29 -23.15
N GLU A 371 -20.59 -16.47 -23.05
CA GLU A 371 -22.04 -16.66 -23.14
C GLU A 371 -22.62 -16.96 -21.75
N LEU A 372 -23.78 -16.38 -21.45
CA LEU A 372 -24.57 -16.71 -20.25
C LEU A 372 -25.42 -17.95 -20.46
N ARG A 373 -25.96 -18.12 -21.70
CA ARG A 373 -26.71 -19.27 -22.18
C ARG A 373 -26.33 -19.51 -23.64
N ALA A 374 -26.62 -20.69 -24.18
CA ALA A 374 -26.35 -20.99 -25.58
C ALA A 374 -26.93 -19.94 -26.50
N GLY A 375 -26.09 -19.22 -27.23
CA GLY A 375 -26.43 -18.14 -28.15
C GLY A 375 -26.69 -16.75 -27.50
N GLU A 376 -26.65 -16.60 -26.20
CA GLU A 376 -26.83 -15.32 -25.50
C GLU A 376 -25.47 -14.79 -24.98
N LYS A 377 -24.87 -13.85 -25.71
CA LYS A 377 -23.60 -13.21 -25.30
C LYS A 377 -23.78 -12.42 -24.01
N ALA A 378 -22.87 -12.64 -23.08
CA ALA A 378 -22.77 -11.85 -21.87
C ALA A 378 -22.41 -10.40 -22.19
N ALA A 379 -22.99 -9.46 -21.46
CA ALA A 379 -22.53 -8.07 -21.55
C ALA A 379 -21.08 -8.02 -21.04
N ALA A 380 -20.16 -7.54 -21.87
CA ALA A 380 -18.74 -7.40 -21.57
C ALA A 380 -18.33 -5.93 -21.51
N LEU A 381 -17.17 -5.65 -20.92
CA LEU A 381 -16.48 -4.37 -20.96
C LEU A 381 -15.18 -4.54 -21.74
N ASP A 382 -14.71 -3.47 -22.34
CA ASP A 382 -13.64 -3.51 -23.33
C ASP A 382 -12.27 -3.78 -22.69
N MET A 383 -11.98 -3.18 -21.49
CA MET A 383 -10.66 -3.29 -20.88
C MET A 383 -10.64 -3.29 -19.35
N GLN A 384 -9.52 -3.75 -18.83
CA GLN A 384 -9.08 -3.54 -17.45
C GLN A 384 -7.85 -2.61 -17.46
N LEU A 385 -7.93 -1.50 -16.72
CA LEU A 385 -6.84 -0.54 -16.53
C LEU A 385 -6.39 -0.59 -15.06
N ASP A 386 -5.15 -0.99 -14.81
CA ASP A 386 -4.56 -1.15 -13.46
C ASP A 386 -5.47 -1.92 -12.48
N GLY A 387 -6.17 -2.94 -13.00
CA GLY A 387 -7.12 -3.76 -12.24
C GLY A 387 -8.55 -3.25 -12.22
N GLU A 388 -8.85 -2.03 -12.67
CA GLU A 388 -10.21 -1.47 -12.74
C GLU A 388 -10.88 -1.80 -14.07
N MET A 389 -12.05 -2.46 -14.01
CA MET A 389 -12.85 -2.81 -15.19
C MET A 389 -13.57 -1.59 -15.73
N MET A 390 -13.45 -1.35 -17.05
CA MET A 390 -14.10 -0.23 -17.69
C MET A 390 -14.35 -0.47 -19.19
N ASP A 391 -15.24 0.34 -19.71
CA ASP A 391 -15.56 0.39 -21.12
C ASP A 391 -14.77 1.50 -21.81
N ILE A 392 -14.43 1.35 -23.08
CA ILE A 392 -13.79 2.38 -23.89
C ILE A 392 -14.83 3.06 -24.77
N ARG A 393 -14.83 4.38 -24.78
CA ARG A 393 -15.61 5.13 -25.75
C ARG A 393 -14.72 6.07 -26.54
N SER A 394 -14.46 5.72 -27.78
CA SER A 394 -13.76 6.60 -28.72
C SER A 394 -14.67 7.74 -29.15
N ILE A 395 -14.19 8.96 -28.99
CA ILE A 395 -14.88 10.18 -29.41
C ILE A 395 -14.37 10.57 -30.80
N THR A 396 -15.26 10.48 -31.81
CA THR A 396 -14.93 10.65 -33.21
C THR A 396 -15.49 11.97 -33.84
N GLY A 397 -16.16 12.78 -33.02
CA GLY A 397 -16.76 14.04 -33.47
C GLY A 397 -16.73 15.13 -32.40
N ARG A 398 -16.88 16.39 -32.88
CA ARG A 398 -17.09 17.54 -31.99
C ARG A 398 -18.56 17.55 -31.56
N GLY A 399 -18.84 17.18 -30.34
CA GLY A 399 -20.22 17.15 -29.86
C GLY A 399 -20.30 17.02 -28.35
N TRP A 400 -21.53 16.94 -27.88
CA TRP A 400 -21.78 16.76 -26.45
C TRP A 400 -21.50 15.31 -26.04
N TYR A 401 -20.67 15.12 -25.03
CA TYR A 401 -20.25 13.78 -24.58
C TYR A 401 -21.32 13.07 -23.74
N TRP A 402 -22.34 13.80 -23.22
CA TRP A 402 -23.38 13.22 -22.35
C TRP A 402 -24.14 12.03 -22.97
N ARG A 403 -24.33 12.01 -24.29
CA ARG A 403 -24.97 10.86 -24.98
C ARG A 403 -24.12 9.60 -24.91
N ALA A 404 -22.78 9.76 -24.95
CA ALA A 404 -21.84 8.67 -24.78
C ALA A 404 -21.90 8.14 -23.34
N LEU A 405 -21.96 9.03 -22.35
CA LEU A 405 -22.08 8.66 -20.94
C LEU A 405 -23.38 7.87 -20.68
N ILE A 406 -24.52 8.30 -21.19
CA ILE A 406 -25.79 7.58 -21.02
C ILE A 406 -25.73 6.20 -21.69
N LYS A 407 -25.22 6.10 -22.92
CA LYS A 407 -25.09 4.82 -23.62
C LYS A 407 -24.22 3.83 -22.85
N LYS A 408 -23.08 4.30 -22.34
CA LYS A 408 -22.14 3.46 -21.60
C LYS A 408 -22.64 3.14 -20.18
N ASN A 409 -23.43 4.03 -19.57
CA ASN A 409 -24.14 3.72 -18.32
C ASN A 409 -25.07 2.50 -18.45
N LEU A 410 -25.80 2.40 -19.55
CA LEU A 410 -26.66 1.24 -19.81
C LEU A 410 -25.85 -0.05 -20.04
N GLN A 411 -24.66 0.04 -20.65
CA GLN A 411 -23.75 -1.09 -20.80
C GLN A 411 -23.20 -1.54 -19.45
N LEU A 412 -22.74 -0.60 -18.61
CA LEU A 412 -22.32 -0.90 -17.23
C LEU A 412 -23.45 -1.53 -16.41
N GLN A 413 -24.68 -1.05 -16.58
CA GLN A 413 -25.84 -1.64 -15.88
C GLN A 413 -26.03 -3.11 -16.25
N LYS A 414 -25.95 -3.44 -17.54
CA LYS A 414 -26.07 -4.85 -18.00
C LYS A 414 -24.91 -5.70 -17.53
N TYR A 415 -23.68 -5.18 -17.56
CA TYR A 415 -22.50 -5.87 -17.06
C TYR A 415 -22.62 -6.15 -15.55
N ASN A 416 -22.94 -5.12 -14.75
CA ASN A 416 -23.04 -5.20 -13.30
C ASN A 416 -24.22 -6.08 -12.82
N ALA A 417 -25.21 -6.36 -13.69
CA ALA A 417 -26.34 -7.24 -13.39
C ALA A 417 -26.00 -8.72 -13.60
N ARG A 418 -24.83 -9.05 -14.14
CA ARG A 418 -24.39 -10.44 -14.31
C ARG A 418 -24.15 -11.12 -12.97
N PRO A 419 -24.55 -12.38 -12.79
CA PRO A 419 -24.42 -13.10 -11.52
C PRO A 419 -22.96 -13.42 -11.14
N ASP A 420 -22.06 -13.45 -12.13
CA ASP A 420 -20.63 -13.72 -11.95
C ASP A 420 -19.80 -12.47 -11.64
N ILE A 421 -20.40 -11.29 -11.57
CA ILE A 421 -19.71 -10.04 -11.25
C ILE A 421 -19.83 -9.73 -9.76
N SER A 422 -18.76 -9.98 -9.02
CA SER A 422 -18.67 -9.67 -7.58
C SER A 422 -18.42 -8.19 -7.31
N THR A 423 -17.64 -7.53 -8.17
CA THR A 423 -17.30 -6.11 -8.03
C THR A 423 -17.88 -5.28 -9.19
N PRO A 424 -18.89 -4.44 -8.94
CA PRO A 424 -19.51 -3.63 -9.98
C PRO A 424 -18.51 -2.64 -10.62
N ALA A 425 -18.46 -2.61 -11.95
CA ALA A 425 -17.70 -1.61 -12.70
C ALA A 425 -18.33 -0.23 -12.56
N LYS A 426 -17.50 0.81 -12.42
CA LYS A 426 -17.93 2.20 -12.20
C LYS A 426 -17.12 3.21 -13.01
N ALA A 427 -16.16 2.74 -13.81
CA ALA A 427 -15.28 3.58 -14.59
C ALA A 427 -15.62 3.55 -16.08
N LEU A 428 -15.28 4.62 -16.76
CA LEU A 428 -15.38 4.77 -18.20
C LEU A 428 -14.12 5.44 -18.75
N CYS A 429 -13.58 4.94 -19.85
CA CYS A 429 -12.51 5.58 -20.60
C CYS A 429 -13.09 6.32 -21.82
N LEU A 430 -12.84 7.62 -21.89
CA LEU A 430 -13.10 8.42 -23.08
C LEU A 430 -11.79 8.61 -23.85
N TYR A 431 -11.71 8.04 -25.05
CA TYR A 431 -10.53 8.16 -25.90
C TYR A 431 -10.74 9.20 -27.01
N PHE A 432 -9.79 10.12 -27.10
CA PHE A 432 -9.75 11.18 -28.13
C PHE A 432 -8.57 10.94 -29.07
N HIS A 433 -8.87 10.56 -30.32
CA HIS A 433 -7.83 10.31 -31.32
C HIS A 433 -7.14 11.59 -31.80
N ARG A 434 -7.75 12.75 -31.59
CA ARG A 434 -7.18 14.08 -31.85
C ARG A 434 -7.46 15.01 -30.68
N GLU A 435 -6.45 15.76 -30.26
CA GLU A 435 -6.58 16.73 -29.16
C GLU A 435 -7.66 17.78 -29.41
N SER A 436 -7.79 18.23 -30.68
CA SER A 436 -8.81 19.21 -31.08
C SER A 436 -10.27 18.78 -30.86
N MET A 437 -10.51 17.52 -30.49
CA MET A 437 -11.84 16.98 -30.17
C MET A 437 -12.13 17.02 -28.67
N PHE A 438 -11.12 17.18 -27.84
CA PHE A 438 -11.29 17.32 -26.41
C PHE A 438 -11.58 18.78 -26.05
N ASN A 439 -12.62 18.97 -25.26
CA ASN A 439 -12.94 20.24 -24.64
C ASN A 439 -13.43 19.98 -23.21
N GLU A 440 -12.70 20.47 -22.24
CA GLU A 440 -12.92 20.21 -20.82
C GLU A 440 -14.26 20.79 -20.33
N ASP A 441 -14.58 22.03 -20.69
CA ASP A 441 -15.85 22.66 -20.34
C ASP A 441 -17.04 21.84 -20.85
N ASN A 442 -16.93 21.32 -22.07
CA ASN A 442 -17.94 20.45 -22.66
C ASN A 442 -18.06 19.12 -21.90
N LEU A 443 -16.95 18.57 -21.42
CA LEU A 443 -16.96 17.37 -20.60
C LEU A 443 -17.64 17.62 -19.25
N LEU A 444 -17.28 18.69 -18.55
CA LEU A 444 -17.88 19.04 -17.27
C LEU A 444 -19.39 19.31 -17.37
N ARG A 445 -19.83 20.04 -18.41
CA ARG A 445 -21.25 20.22 -18.70
C ARG A 445 -21.95 18.90 -19.02
N SER A 446 -21.28 17.99 -19.75
CA SER A 446 -21.80 16.67 -20.08
C SER A 446 -21.94 15.77 -18.84
N ILE A 447 -20.97 15.81 -17.92
CA ILE A 447 -21.03 15.12 -16.64
C ILE A 447 -22.22 15.64 -15.81
N ASN A 448 -22.37 16.96 -15.71
CA ASN A 448 -23.48 17.54 -14.96
C ASN A 448 -24.83 17.13 -15.57
N ARG A 449 -24.97 17.20 -16.90
CA ARG A 449 -26.18 16.74 -17.56
C ARG A 449 -26.44 15.25 -17.36
N TYR A 450 -25.41 14.41 -17.33
CA TYR A 450 -25.51 12.98 -17.08
C TYR A 450 -26.03 12.68 -15.67
N LYS A 451 -25.57 13.41 -14.67
CA LYS A 451 -26.01 13.23 -13.28
C LYS A 451 -27.52 13.39 -13.08
N TYR A 452 -28.13 14.28 -13.85
CA TYR A 452 -29.54 14.65 -13.73
C TYR A 452 -30.38 14.24 -14.95
N PHE A 453 -29.96 13.17 -15.63
CA PHE A 453 -30.65 12.76 -16.87
C PHE A 453 -31.91 11.96 -16.58
N TYR A 454 -32.99 12.34 -17.27
CA TYR A 454 -34.25 11.63 -17.31
C TYR A 454 -34.49 11.05 -18.69
N ASP A 455 -35.03 9.82 -18.78
CA ASP A 455 -35.40 9.20 -20.04
C ASP A 455 -36.70 9.82 -20.62
N ASN A 456 -37.07 9.38 -21.83
CA ASN A 456 -38.27 9.89 -22.48
C ASN A 456 -39.60 9.59 -21.76
N SER A 457 -39.59 8.70 -20.76
CA SER A 457 -40.72 8.38 -19.90
C SER A 457 -40.71 9.20 -18.59
N GLY A 458 -39.76 10.13 -18.44
CA GLY A 458 -39.59 10.93 -17.23
C GLY A 458 -38.95 10.20 -16.06
N ARG A 459 -38.32 9.01 -16.29
CA ARG A 459 -37.64 8.26 -15.26
C ARG A 459 -36.19 8.71 -15.15
N HIS A 460 -35.72 9.01 -13.94
CA HIS A 460 -34.34 9.34 -13.67
C HIS A 460 -33.44 8.12 -13.92
N ILE A 461 -32.42 8.26 -14.75
CA ILE A 461 -31.41 7.22 -14.99
C ILE A 461 -30.34 7.33 -13.89
N LYS A 462 -30.25 6.33 -13.01
CA LYS A 462 -29.27 6.28 -11.94
C LYS A 462 -27.83 6.29 -12.51
N PRO A 463 -26.99 7.28 -12.17
CA PRO A 463 -25.60 7.32 -12.63
C PRO A 463 -24.75 6.22 -12.00
N LEU A 464 -24.24 5.29 -12.81
CA LEU A 464 -23.34 4.21 -12.40
C LEU A 464 -21.87 4.58 -12.60
N ILE A 465 -21.57 5.38 -13.62
CA ILE A 465 -20.22 5.90 -13.87
C ILE A 465 -19.87 6.85 -12.72
N LYS A 466 -18.80 6.54 -12.01
CA LYS A 466 -18.27 7.35 -10.89
C LYS A 466 -16.92 7.96 -11.22
N ARG A 467 -16.24 7.44 -12.24
CA ARG A 467 -14.92 7.90 -12.66
C ARG A 467 -14.82 7.88 -14.19
N ILE A 468 -14.28 8.95 -14.75
CA ILE A 468 -14.00 9.05 -16.19
C ILE A 468 -12.51 9.27 -16.36
N TYR A 469 -11.87 8.36 -17.08
CA TYR A 469 -10.51 8.53 -17.58
C TYR A 469 -10.56 9.14 -18.97
N VAL A 470 -9.79 10.19 -19.20
CA VAL A 470 -9.69 10.84 -20.51
C VAL A 470 -8.29 10.59 -21.07
N VAL A 471 -8.23 9.86 -22.16
CA VAL A 471 -7.02 9.50 -22.87
C VAL A 471 -6.99 10.25 -24.20
N ILE A 472 -5.97 11.07 -24.40
CA ILE A 472 -5.80 11.86 -25.63
C ILE A 472 -4.54 11.37 -26.33
N LYS A 473 -4.67 10.96 -27.59
CA LYS A 473 -3.53 10.47 -28.37
C LYS A 473 -2.41 11.51 -28.42
N GLY A 474 -1.21 11.07 -28.08
CA GLY A 474 -0.01 11.92 -28.05
C GLY A 474 0.24 12.67 -26.74
N ARG A 475 -0.73 12.75 -25.83
CA ARG A 475 -0.50 13.26 -24.47
C ARG A 475 0.10 12.18 -23.57
N LYS A 476 0.96 12.59 -22.63
CA LYS A 476 1.52 11.67 -21.63
C LYS A 476 0.64 11.52 -20.39
N ASP A 477 -0.10 12.56 -20.07
CA ASP A 477 -1.02 12.61 -18.93
C ASP A 477 -2.36 11.99 -19.27
N ILE A 478 -2.93 11.25 -18.32
CA ILE A 478 -4.30 10.76 -18.33
C ILE A 478 -5.08 11.63 -17.38
N LEU A 479 -6.12 12.31 -17.89
CA LEU A 479 -6.96 13.14 -17.05
C LEU A 479 -8.03 12.26 -16.38
N GLN A 480 -8.31 12.54 -15.11
CA GLN A 480 -9.33 11.81 -14.34
C GLN A 480 -10.36 12.77 -13.80
N TYR A 481 -11.64 12.40 -13.92
CA TYR A 481 -12.77 13.18 -13.44
C TYR A 481 -13.69 12.29 -12.61
N ASP A 482 -14.05 12.75 -11.41
CA ASP A 482 -15.08 12.13 -10.58
C ASP A 482 -16.47 12.61 -11.00
N VAL A 483 -17.42 11.67 -11.00
CA VAL A 483 -18.79 11.90 -11.51
C VAL A 483 -19.80 11.90 -10.37
#